data_601788fa11b6364409d3ed2447d134e8
#
_entry.id   601788fa11b6364409d3ed2447d134e8
#
_cell.length_a   1.000
_cell.length_b   1.000
_cell.length_c   1.000
_cell.angle_alpha   90.00
_cell.angle_beta   90.00
_cell.angle_gamma   90.00
#
_symmetry.space_group_name_H-M   'P 1'
#
loop_
_entity.id
_entity.type
_entity.pdbx_description
1 polymer ?
#
loop_
_entity_poly.entity_id
_entity_poly.type
_entity_poly.pdbx_seq_one_letter_code
_entity_poly.pdbx_strand_id
1 'polypeptide(L)'
;MVSSHISFALASRGLSVLHVGCDPKHDSTRLLLEGKMPPTVLDTLRRREFDISSVSLDDIVFESSFNDECSGRIYCAESGGPEPGLGCGGKGVVEAIETLKHLDAFGRLELDVVLYDVLGDVVCGGFSMPIREGHADEIYIVSSGELEVLFAASNICKAVARFNARSGAQLGGIIGNLREMEREEQVLTNFAEHLGTQVVGFIPYSEKIKECSGKGVTLFQLYPESPECGAFRSLSESIWNNRTYAVPSSMSFKDLHQWWSQAKEPDGR
;
A
#
# COMPACT_ATOMS: atom_id res chain seq x y z
N MET A 1 1.72 -2.24 -7.24
CA MET A 1 0.78 -2.02 -8.40
C MET A 1 -0.45 -1.20 -8.01
N VAL A 2 -1.33 -1.65 -7.09
CA VAL A 2 -2.50 -0.86 -6.63
C VAL A 2 -2.06 0.49 -6.07
N SER A 3 -1.12 0.50 -5.16
CA SER A 3 -0.50 1.66 -4.52
C SER A 3 0.07 2.67 -5.52
N SER A 4 0.75 2.22 -6.58
CA SER A 4 1.30 3.11 -7.64
C SER A 4 0.18 3.84 -8.40
N HIS A 5 -0.94 3.16 -8.70
CA HIS A 5 -2.10 3.81 -9.33
C HIS A 5 -2.79 4.80 -8.40
N ILE A 6 -2.90 4.48 -7.10
CA ILE A 6 -3.44 5.40 -6.10
C ILE A 6 -2.56 6.65 -5.99
N SER A 7 -1.22 6.50 -5.92
CA SER A 7 -0.29 7.63 -5.88
C SER A 7 -0.45 8.54 -7.10
N PHE A 8 -0.54 7.95 -8.30
CA PHE A 8 -0.78 8.74 -9.53
C PHE A 8 -2.13 9.45 -9.50
N ALA A 9 -3.19 8.77 -9.07
CA ALA A 9 -4.54 9.35 -8.99
C ALA A 9 -4.61 10.51 -7.97
N LEU A 10 -3.92 10.40 -6.83
CA LEU A 10 -3.82 11.48 -5.84
C LEU A 10 -3.04 12.67 -6.39
N ALA A 11 -1.89 12.44 -7.05
CA ALA A 11 -1.10 13.50 -7.67
C ALA A 11 -1.85 14.19 -8.81
N SER A 12 -2.67 13.47 -9.58
CA SER A 12 -3.53 14.05 -10.62
C SER A 12 -4.56 15.05 -10.05
N ARG A 13 -4.85 14.99 -8.74
CA ARG A 13 -5.72 15.92 -8.01
C ARG A 13 -4.98 17.14 -7.46
N GLY A 14 -3.69 17.27 -7.73
CA GLY A 14 -2.85 18.36 -7.26
C GLY A 14 -2.10 18.12 -5.94
N LEU A 15 -2.10 16.86 -5.44
CA LEU A 15 -1.43 16.54 -4.19
C LEU A 15 0.03 16.15 -4.40
N SER A 16 0.90 16.55 -3.46
CA SER A 16 2.29 16.09 -3.37
C SER A 16 2.35 14.76 -2.61
N VAL A 17 2.77 13.69 -3.27
CA VAL A 17 2.77 12.32 -2.73
C VAL A 17 4.19 11.78 -2.65
N LEU A 18 4.60 11.29 -1.49
CA LEU A 18 5.77 10.43 -1.35
C LEU A 18 5.32 8.97 -1.30
N HIS A 19 5.69 8.19 -2.33
CA HIS A 19 5.44 6.76 -2.40
C HIS A 19 6.67 6.00 -1.88
N VAL A 20 6.53 5.29 -0.77
CA VAL A 20 7.59 4.50 -0.13
C VAL A 20 7.30 3.01 -0.29
N GLY A 21 8.07 2.33 -1.11
CA GLY A 21 8.01 0.87 -1.26
C GLY A 21 8.67 0.18 -0.06
N CYS A 22 7.91 -0.64 0.63
CA CYS A 22 8.33 -1.36 1.84
C CYS A 22 8.50 -2.87 1.61
N ASP A 23 8.78 -3.29 0.38
CA ASP A 23 9.06 -4.68 0.00
C ASP A 23 10.56 -4.86 -0.27
N PRO A 24 11.20 -5.93 0.21
CA PRO A 24 12.57 -6.29 -0.17
C PRO A 24 12.81 -6.42 -1.68
N LYS A 25 11.77 -6.71 -2.48
CA LYS A 25 11.84 -6.75 -3.95
C LYS A 25 11.98 -5.38 -4.60
N HIS A 26 11.70 -4.30 -3.86
CA HIS A 26 11.84 -2.90 -4.26
C HIS A 26 11.25 -2.59 -5.66
N ASP A 27 10.06 -3.11 -5.96
CA ASP A 27 9.37 -2.95 -7.25
C ASP A 27 8.07 -2.11 -7.16
N SER A 28 7.78 -1.52 -6.00
CA SER A 28 6.56 -0.78 -5.74
C SER A 28 6.47 0.52 -6.56
N THR A 29 7.59 1.23 -6.70
CA THR A 29 7.68 2.51 -7.42
C THR A 29 7.89 2.34 -8.92
N ARG A 30 8.15 1.11 -9.39
CA ARG A 30 8.53 0.82 -10.77
C ARG A 30 7.58 1.39 -11.83
N LEU A 31 6.26 1.35 -11.58
CA LEU A 31 5.26 1.87 -12.51
C LEU A 31 5.23 3.41 -12.56
N LEU A 32 5.77 4.07 -11.57
CA LEU A 32 5.89 5.54 -11.50
C LEU A 32 7.21 6.04 -12.10
N LEU A 33 8.14 5.12 -12.40
CA LEU A 33 9.49 5.40 -12.91
C LEU A 33 9.75 4.75 -14.29
N GLU A 34 8.71 4.58 -15.12
CA GLU A 34 8.79 3.97 -16.46
C GLU A 34 9.48 2.60 -16.46
N GLY A 35 9.16 1.76 -15.51
CA GLY A 35 9.72 0.43 -15.39
C GLY A 35 11.13 0.40 -14.76
N LYS A 36 11.73 1.54 -14.46
CA LYS A 36 13.04 1.62 -13.81
C LYS A 36 12.91 1.26 -12.32
N MET A 37 13.95 0.61 -11.81
CA MET A 37 14.07 0.32 -10.38
C MET A 37 15.17 1.21 -9.80
N PRO A 38 14.85 2.15 -8.92
CA PRO A 38 15.83 3.07 -8.36
C PRO A 38 16.73 2.35 -7.34
N PRO A 39 17.90 2.93 -7.00
CA PRO A 39 18.67 2.49 -5.84
C PRO A 39 17.79 2.51 -4.59
N THR A 40 17.86 1.47 -3.77
CA THR A 40 17.13 1.44 -2.50
C THR A 40 17.85 2.25 -1.43
N VAL A 41 17.11 2.67 -0.41
CA VAL A 41 17.70 3.34 0.76
C VAL A 41 18.76 2.43 1.40
N LEU A 42 18.43 1.14 1.60
CA LEU A 42 19.35 0.21 2.24
C LEU A 42 20.61 -0.07 1.40
N ASP A 43 20.49 -0.14 0.07
CA ASP A 43 21.68 -0.32 -0.80
C ASP A 43 22.55 0.94 -0.84
N THR A 44 21.92 2.12 -0.76
CA THR A 44 22.63 3.40 -0.68
C THR A 44 23.40 3.49 0.64
N LEU A 45 22.76 3.16 1.77
CA LEU A 45 23.42 3.10 3.07
C LEU A 45 24.60 2.10 3.09
N ARG A 46 24.43 0.90 2.50
CA ARG A 46 25.54 -0.08 2.38
C ARG A 46 26.71 0.47 1.60
N ARG A 47 26.46 1.11 0.45
CA ARG A 47 27.52 1.74 -0.37
C ARG A 47 28.24 2.86 0.36
N ARG A 48 27.60 3.50 1.32
CA ARG A 48 28.14 4.56 2.18
C ARG A 48 28.59 4.03 3.56
N GLU A 49 28.79 2.72 3.70
CA GLU A 49 29.22 2.08 4.96
C GLU A 49 28.33 2.44 6.16
N PHE A 50 27.04 2.66 5.92
CA PHE A 50 26.05 3.14 6.89
C PHE A 50 26.37 4.51 7.50
N ASP A 51 27.22 5.31 6.86
CA ASP A 51 27.42 6.71 7.23
C ASP A 51 26.29 7.58 6.63
N ILE A 52 25.25 7.81 7.41
CA ILE A 52 24.08 8.58 7.01
C ILE A 52 24.42 10.04 6.66
N SER A 53 25.50 10.59 7.23
CA SER A 53 25.95 11.96 6.96
C SER A 53 26.46 12.15 5.53
N SER A 54 26.81 11.07 4.85
CA SER A 54 27.28 11.03 3.46
C SER A 54 26.17 10.78 2.45
N VAL A 55 24.91 10.60 2.92
CA VAL A 55 23.73 10.36 2.07
C VAL A 55 22.95 11.66 1.91
N SER A 56 22.61 12.01 0.68
CA SER A 56 21.69 13.12 0.36
C SER A 56 20.27 12.60 0.07
N LEU A 57 19.30 13.51 0.10
CA LEU A 57 17.92 13.13 -0.24
C LEU A 57 17.81 12.63 -1.69
N ASP A 58 18.54 13.24 -2.62
CA ASP A 58 18.56 12.89 -4.04
C ASP A 58 19.22 11.51 -4.32
N ASP A 59 19.94 10.94 -3.35
CA ASP A 59 20.49 9.59 -3.46
C ASP A 59 19.42 8.50 -3.24
N ILE A 60 18.27 8.84 -2.61
CA ILE A 60 17.26 7.88 -2.14
C ILE A 60 15.82 8.22 -2.48
N VAL A 61 15.55 9.46 -2.90
CA VAL A 61 14.21 9.90 -3.33
C VAL A 61 14.31 10.37 -4.77
N PHE A 62 13.42 9.85 -5.61
CA PHE A 62 13.41 10.10 -7.06
C PHE A 62 12.07 10.70 -7.47
N GLU A 63 12.07 11.69 -8.35
CA GLU A 63 10.84 12.21 -8.94
C GLU A 63 10.26 11.19 -9.92
N SER A 64 8.92 11.08 -9.94
CA SER A 64 8.24 10.26 -10.94
C SER A 64 8.51 10.78 -12.36
N SER A 65 8.67 9.86 -13.31
CA SER A 65 8.80 10.18 -14.72
C SER A 65 7.54 10.85 -15.31
N PHE A 66 6.44 10.82 -14.58
CA PHE A 66 5.12 11.30 -15.02
C PHE A 66 4.65 12.56 -14.28
N ASN A 67 5.53 13.27 -13.60
CA ASN A 67 5.17 14.49 -12.87
C ASN A 67 4.62 15.59 -13.80
N ASP A 68 5.05 15.64 -15.04
CA ASP A 68 4.53 16.59 -16.03
C ASP A 68 3.09 16.26 -16.48
N GLU A 69 2.60 15.05 -16.20
CA GLU A 69 1.24 14.61 -16.49
C GLU A 69 0.29 14.83 -15.30
N CYS A 70 0.81 15.26 -14.14
CA CYS A 70 0.07 15.48 -12.90
C CYS A 70 -0.02 16.97 -12.56
N SER A 71 -1.10 17.36 -11.87
CA SER A 71 -1.23 18.70 -11.29
C SER A 71 -0.42 18.86 -9.99
N GLY A 72 -0.16 17.77 -9.28
CA GLY A 72 0.70 17.65 -8.11
C GLY A 72 2.04 17.01 -8.45
N ARG A 73 2.67 16.40 -7.44
CA ARG A 73 3.96 15.73 -7.61
C ARG A 73 3.98 14.34 -6.98
N ILE A 74 4.81 13.46 -7.54
CA ILE A 74 5.07 12.13 -6.99
C ILE A 74 6.56 11.99 -6.79
N TYR A 75 6.93 11.68 -5.55
CA TYR A 75 8.27 11.28 -5.16
C TYR A 75 8.26 9.79 -4.82
N CYS A 76 9.34 9.09 -5.16
CA CYS A 76 9.47 7.66 -5.07
C CYS A 76 10.69 7.29 -4.22
N ALA A 77 10.52 6.43 -3.24
CA ALA A 77 11.59 5.84 -2.45
C ALA A 77 11.36 4.34 -2.28
N GLU A 78 12.42 3.54 -2.30
CA GLU A 78 12.35 2.09 -2.04
C GLU A 78 13.20 1.73 -0.84
N SER A 79 12.61 1.04 0.14
CA SER A 79 13.33 0.61 1.34
C SER A 79 14.47 -0.36 1.02
N GLY A 80 14.19 -1.32 0.15
CA GLY A 80 15.09 -2.44 -0.09
C GLY A 80 15.07 -3.47 1.03
N GLY A 81 15.91 -4.48 0.90
CA GLY A 81 15.99 -5.60 1.84
C GLY A 81 17.42 -6.10 2.05
N PRO A 82 17.61 -7.06 2.94
CA PRO A 82 18.88 -7.76 3.07
C PRO A 82 19.17 -8.57 1.80
N GLU A 83 20.43 -8.94 1.62
CA GLU A 83 20.77 -9.91 0.60
C GLU A 83 20.00 -11.22 0.80
N PRO A 84 19.60 -11.91 -0.29
CA PRO A 84 18.89 -13.17 -0.19
C PRO A 84 19.56 -14.17 0.77
N GLY A 85 18.79 -14.64 1.76
CA GLY A 85 19.28 -15.55 2.79
C GLY A 85 20.01 -14.89 3.98
N LEU A 86 20.18 -13.57 3.99
CA LEU A 86 20.88 -12.84 5.05
C LEU A 86 19.95 -11.82 5.73
N GLY A 87 19.41 -12.15 6.90
CA GLY A 87 18.70 -11.20 7.75
C GLY A 87 17.20 -11.10 7.54
N CYS A 88 16.59 -10.08 8.17
CA CYS A 88 15.13 -9.83 8.15
C CYS A 88 14.80 -8.66 7.20
N GLY A 89 13.89 -8.88 6.24
CA GLY A 89 13.45 -7.86 5.30
C GLY A 89 12.88 -6.60 5.96
N GLY A 90 12.21 -6.76 7.09
CA GLY A 90 11.66 -5.63 7.84
C GLY A 90 12.69 -4.66 8.43
N LYS A 91 13.98 -5.06 8.53
CA LYS A 91 15.04 -4.13 8.92
C LYS A 91 15.23 -3.03 7.86
N GLY A 92 15.12 -3.37 6.58
CA GLY A 92 15.22 -2.39 5.50
C GLY A 92 14.17 -1.29 5.60
N VAL A 93 12.93 -1.65 5.97
CA VAL A 93 11.84 -0.68 6.18
C VAL A 93 12.16 0.29 7.33
N VAL A 94 12.65 -0.23 8.46
CA VAL A 94 13.04 0.60 9.61
C VAL A 94 14.14 1.59 9.21
N GLU A 95 15.23 1.10 8.62
CA GLU A 95 16.36 1.94 8.19
C GLU A 95 15.93 2.99 7.15
N ALA A 96 15.03 2.63 6.23
CA ALA A 96 14.55 3.56 5.22
C ALA A 96 13.74 4.71 5.83
N ILE A 97 12.79 4.42 6.72
CA ILE A 97 11.98 5.45 7.36
C ILE A 97 12.84 6.36 8.24
N GLU A 98 13.76 5.79 9.04
CA GLU A 98 14.66 6.59 9.88
C GLU A 98 15.60 7.46 9.03
N THR A 99 16.08 6.97 7.88
CA THR A 99 16.90 7.75 6.96
C THR A 99 16.11 8.90 6.34
N LEU A 100 14.89 8.65 5.87
CA LEU A 100 14.01 9.69 5.32
C LEU A 100 13.72 10.78 6.37
N LYS A 101 13.50 10.39 7.63
CA LYS A 101 13.32 11.34 8.74
C LYS A 101 14.59 12.14 9.03
N HIS A 102 15.75 11.47 9.09
CA HIS A 102 17.03 12.13 9.35
C HIS A 102 17.35 13.20 8.30
N LEU A 103 17.03 12.94 7.04
CA LEU A 103 17.22 13.87 5.92
C LEU A 103 16.10 14.90 5.78
N ASP A 104 15.16 14.91 6.72
CA ASP A 104 13.98 15.81 6.70
C ASP A 104 13.18 15.74 5.38
N ALA A 105 13.03 14.53 4.81
CA ALA A 105 12.29 14.32 3.57
C ALA A 105 10.84 14.82 3.68
N PHE A 106 10.20 14.61 4.82
CA PHE A 106 8.79 14.96 5.04
C PHE A 106 8.56 16.48 5.11
N GLY A 107 9.52 17.27 5.63
CA GLY A 107 9.45 18.72 5.66
C GLY A 107 9.89 19.36 4.33
N ARG A 108 10.98 18.84 3.73
CA ARG A 108 11.60 19.44 2.53
C ARG A 108 10.79 19.27 1.25
N LEU A 109 9.99 18.20 1.14
CA LEU A 109 9.22 17.86 -0.07
C LEU A 109 7.81 18.45 -0.06
N GLU A 110 7.40 19.17 1.00
CA GLU A 110 6.08 19.80 1.11
C GLU A 110 4.94 18.83 0.77
N LEU A 111 4.92 17.68 1.46
CA LEU A 111 4.04 16.55 1.15
C LEU A 111 2.63 16.73 1.72
N ASP A 112 1.62 16.41 0.91
CA ASP A 112 0.24 16.21 1.36
C ASP A 112 -0.01 14.79 1.85
N VAL A 113 0.68 13.80 1.23
CA VAL A 113 0.47 12.36 1.50
C VAL A 113 1.81 11.63 1.51
N VAL A 114 2.00 10.76 2.50
CA VAL A 114 3.03 9.72 2.50
C VAL A 114 2.33 8.37 2.39
N LEU A 115 2.56 7.64 1.30
CA LEU A 115 1.99 6.32 1.05
C LEU A 115 3.06 5.26 1.28
N TYR A 116 2.90 4.43 2.31
CA TYR A 116 3.73 3.26 2.56
C TYR A 116 3.10 2.02 1.92
N ASP A 117 3.73 1.47 0.90
CA ASP A 117 3.29 0.22 0.25
C ASP A 117 3.92 -0.98 0.95
N VAL A 118 3.19 -1.53 1.91
CA VAL A 118 3.67 -2.58 2.81
C VAL A 118 3.16 -3.95 2.38
N LEU A 119 3.98 -4.97 2.57
CA LEU A 119 3.59 -6.37 2.34
C LEU A 119 2.37 -6.77 3.20
N GLY A 120 1.48 -7.57 2.62
CA GLY A 120 0.30 -8.12 3.31
C GLY A 120 0.63 -9.16 4.39
N ASP A 121 1.86 -9.67 4.42
CA ASP A 121 2.31 -10.64 5.43
C ASP A 121 3.09 -9.92 6.55
N VAL A 122 2.37 -9.53 7.60
CA VAL A 122 2.91 -8.77 8.74
C VAL A 122 3.57 -9.65 9.81
N VAL A 123 4.13 -10.79 9.44
CA VAL A 123 4.75 -11.74 10.40
C VAL A 123 5.97 -11.18 11.12
N CYS A 124 6.68 -10.20 10.55
CA CYS A 124 7.82 -9.60 11.24
C CYS A 124 7.58 -8.15 11.64
N GLY A 125 8.08 -7.78 12.83
CA GLY A 125 7.88 -6.46 13.42
C GLY A 125 8.43 -5.28 12.62
N GLY A 126 9.30 -5.54 11.62
CA GLY A 126 9.81 -4.49 10.73
C GLY A 126 8.76 -4.00 9.73
N PHE A 127 7.97 -4.90 9.14
CA PHE A 127 6.91 -4.49 8.21
C PHE A 127 5.74 -3.78 8.91
N SER A 128 5.54 -4.01 10.19
CA SER A 128 4.56 -3.26 10.99
C SER A 128 5.10 -1.93 11.54
N MET A 129 6.33 -1.55 11.21
CA MET A 129 6.98 -0.35 11.75
C MET A 129 6.17 0.93 11.45
N PRO A 130 5.65 1.18 10.23
CA PRO A 130 4.84 2.35 9.97
C PRO A 130 3.63 2.47 10.91
N ILE A 131 2.98 1.34 11.21
CA ILE A 131 1.83 1.27 12.11
C ILE A 131 2.27 1.41 13.56
N ARG A 132 3.29 0.65 13.97
CA ARG A 132 3.73 0.53 15.36
C ARG A 132 4.32 1.80 15.94
N GLU A 133 5.08 2.54 15.13
CA GLU A 133 5.79 3.75 15.57
C GLU A 133 5.04 5.05 15.20
N GLY A 134 3.79 4.93 14.70
CA GLY A 134 2.94 6.09 14.41
C GLY A 134 3.40 6.91 13.19
N HIS A 135 3.97 6.24 12.17
CA HIS A 135 4.29 6.87 10.88
C HIS A 135 3.14 6.78 9.88
N ALA A 136 2.16 5.94 10.16
CA ALA A 136 0.92 5.82 9.39
C ALA A 136 -0.27 6.01 10.32
N ASP A 137 -1.08 7.03 10.05
CA ASP A 137 -2.32 7.33 10.79
C ASP A 137 -3.46 6.44 10.29
N GLU A 138 -3.50 6.20 8.98
CA GLU A 138 -4.56 5.50 8.28
C GLU A 138 -4.03 4.24 7.59
N ILE A 139 -4.70 3.13 7.79
CA ILE A 139 -4.38 1.85 7.16
C ILE A 139 -5.51 1.47 6.21
N TYR A 140 -5.17 1.10 4.98
CA TYR A 140 -6.09 0.53 4.00
C TYR A 140 -5.58 -0.85 3.61
N ILE A 141 -6.45 -1.87 3.70
CA ILE A 141 -6.10 -3.26 3.39
C ILE A 141 -6.58 -3.59 1.99
N VAL A 142 -5.64 -3.94 1.10
CA VAL A 142 -5.98 -4.46 -0.23
C VAL A 142 -6.23 -5.96 -0.11
N SER A 143 -7.44 -6.41 -0.45
CA SER A 143 -7.87 -7.80 -0.32
C SER A 143 -8.70 -8.26 -1.51
N SER A 144 -8.70 -9.56 -1.77
CA SER A 144 -9.68 -10.24 -2.63
C SER A 144 -10.60 -11.12 -1.79
N GLY A 145 -11.60 -11.73 -2.40
CA GLY A 145 -12.57 -12.63 -1.73
C GLY A 145 -12.03 -14.03 -1.42
N GLU A 146 -10.79 -14.35 -1.73
CA GLU A 146 -10.16 -15.65 -1.49
C GLU A 146 -9.88 -15.87 0.01
N LEU A 147 -10.15 -17.09 0.51
CA LEU A 147 -10.06 -17.39 1.94
C LEU A 147 -8.71 -17.03 2.57
N GLU A 148 -7.62 -17.38 1.90
CA GLU A 148 -6.26 -17.16 2.37
C GLU A 148 -5.93 -15.66 2.43
N VAL A 149 -6.45 -14.89 1.46
CA VAL A 149 -6.26 -13.42 1.40
C VAL A 149 -7.08 -12.73 2.49
N LEU A 150 -8.30 -13.18 2.73
CA LEU A 150 -9.13 -12.68 3.85
C LEU A 150 -8.50 -13.03 5.21
N PHE A 151 -7.84 -14.19 5.32
CA PHE A 151 -7.10 -14.52 6.54
C PHE A 151 -5.89 -13.62 6.77
N ALA A 152 -5.13 -13.31 5.71
CA ALA A 152 -4.04 -12.34 5.79
C ALA A 152 -4.57 -10.95 6.20
N ALA A 153 -5.69 -10.49 5.60
CA ALA A 153 -6.36 -9.25 5.97
C ALA A 153 -6.79 -9.22 7.46
N SER A 154 -7.35 -10.34 7.95
CA SER A 154 -7.71 -10.48 9.37
C SER A 154 -6.48 -10.38 10.30
N ASN A 155 -5.34 -10.93 9.90
CA ASN A 155 -4.09 -10.80 10.66
C ASN A 155 -3.57 -9.36 10.67
N ILE A 156 -3.72 -8.60 9.58
CA ILE A 156 -3.41 -7.17 9.55
C ILE A 156 -4.33 -6.42 10.53
N CYS A 157 -5.63 -6.69 10.53
CA CYS A 157 -6.58 -6.12 11.48
C CYS A 157 -6.17 -6.37 12.94
N LYS A 158 -5.73 -7.58 13.24
CA LYS A 158 -5.20 -7.93 14.57
C LYS A 158 -3.97 -7.09 14.95
N ALA A 159 -3.09 -6.81 13.99
CA ALA A 159 -1.93 -5.96 14.21
C ALA A 159 -2.35 -4.50 14.43
N VAL A 160 -3.27 -3.95 13.62
CA VAL A 160 -3.81 -2.59 13.80
C VAL A 160 -4.42 -2.43 15.18
N ALA A 161 -5.33 -3.34 15.58
CA ALA A 161 -5.96 -3.32 16.90
C ALA A 161 -4.93 -3.38 18.05
N ARG A 162 -3.88 -4.20 17.89
CA ARG A 162 -2.80 -4.32 18.88
C ARG A 162 -1.99 -3.04 19.07
N PHE A 163 -1.71 -2.33 17.96
CA PHE A 163 -0.84 -1.16 18.00
C PHE A 163 -1.59 0.15 18.18
N ASN A 164 -2.91 0.20 17.92
CA ASN A 164 -3.72 1.41 17.99
C ASN A 164 -3.53 2.20 19.31
N ALA A 165 -3.56 1.54 20.45
CA ALA A 165 -3.41 2.20 21.74
C ALA A 165 -2.07 2.95 21.91
N ARG A 166 -1.02 2.54 21.18
CA ARG A 166 0.32 3.16 21.21
C ARG A 166 0.51 4.18 20.10
N SER A 167 0.10 3.86 18.89
CA SER A 167 0.41 4.64 17.68
C SER A 167 -0.74 5.55 17.25
N GLY A 168 -1.98 5.29 17.69
CA GLY A 168 -3.16 5.97 17.18
C GLY A 168 -3.64 5.48 15.80
N ALA A 169 -2.86 4.62 15.12
CA ALA A 169 -3.19 4.15 13.78
C ALA A 169 -4.53 3.40 13.73
N GLN A 170 -5.36 3.69 12.74
CA GLN A 170 -6.71 3.15 12.56
C GLN A 170 -6.92 2.59 11.17
N LEU A 171 -7.86 1.66 11.03
CA LEU A 171 -8.26 1.12 9.75
C LEU A 171 -9.26 2.06 9.07
N GLY A 172 -8.89 2.60 7.90
CA GLY A 172 -9.76 3.40 7.06
C GLY A 172 -10.71 2.56 6.21
N GLY A 173 -10.35 1.30 5.94
CA GLY A 173 -11.22 0.37 5.23
C GLY A 173 -10.48 -0.68 4.41
N ILE A 174 -11.27 -1.48 3.69
CA ILE A 174 -10.80 -2.51 2.77
C ILE A 174 -10.92 -1.99 1.33
N ILE A 175 -9.91 -2.23 0.51
CA ILE A 175 -9.91 -2.03 -0.93
C ILE A 175 -10.09 -3.40 -1.58
N GLY A 176 -11.21 -3.62 -2.26
CA GLY A 176 -11.48 -4.86 -2.96
C GLY A 176 -10.69 -4.93 -4.27
N ASN A 177 -9.72 -5.84 -4.37
CA ASN A 177 -8.99 -6.13 -5.61
C ASN A 177 -9.54 -7.40 -6.22
N LEU A 178 -10.55 -7.27 -7.07
CA LEU A 178 -11.39 -8.37 -7.55
C LEU A 178 -10.62 -9.39 -8.42
N ARG A 179 -11.00 -10.65 -8.31
CA ARG A 179 -10.41 -11.80 -9.01
C ARG A 179 -11.44 -12.57 -9.84
N GLU A 180 -12.60 -11.96 -10.14
CA GLU A 180 -13.71 -12.57 -10.87
C GLU A 180 -14.34 -13.78 -10.14
N MET A 181 -14.28 -13.78 -8.81
CA MET A 181 -15.01 -14.76 -8.01
C MET A 181 -16.50 -14.43 -7.98
N GLU A 182 -17.34 -15.47 -7.94
CA GLU A 182 -18.77 -15.26 -7.79
C GLU A 182 -19.10 -14.52 -6.48
N ARG A 183 -19.91 -13.47 -6.54
CA ARG A 183 -20.34 -12.64 -5.41
C ARG A 183 -19.18 -12.00 -4.62
N GLU A 184 -18.02 -11.80 -5.22
CA GLU A 184 -16.81 -11.37 -4.54
C GLU A 184 -16.98 -10.02 -3.82
N GLU A 185 -17.68 -9.05 -4.45
CA GLU A 185 -17.96 -7.76 -3.82
C GLU A 185 -18.81 -7.92 -2.56
N GLN A 186 -19.81 -8.82 -2.59
CA GLN A 186 -20.66 -9.10 -1.42
C GLN A 186 -19.86 -9.78 -0.30
N VAL A 187 -18.99 -10.75 -0.65
CA VAL A 187 -18.11 -11.41 0.31
C VAL A 187 -17.20 -10.40 0.99
N LEU A 188 -16.57 -9.49 0.23
CA LEU A 188 -15.70 -8.45 0.77
C LEU A 188 -16.47 -7.44 1.63
N THR A 189 -17.67 -7.04 1.22
CA THR A 189 -18.52 -6.13 1.99
C THR A 189 -18.91 -6.75 3.33
N ASN A 190 -19.43 -7.97 3.32
CA ASN A 190 -19.82 -8.69 4.53
C ASN A 190 -18.60 -8.95 5.46
N PHE A 191 -17.43 -9.21 4.88
CA PHE A 191 -16.19 -9.37 5.64
C PHE A 191 -15.77 -8.07 6.33
N ALA A 192 -15.82 -6.93 5.62
CA ALA A 192 -15.53 -5.63 6.19
C ALA A 192 -16.48 -5.29 7.36
N GLU A 193 -17.77 -5.51 7.18
CA GLU A 193 -18.78 -5.33 8.24
C GLU A 193 -18.49 -6.19 9.46
N HIS A 194 -18.13 -7.46 9.25
CA HIS A 194 -17.78 -8.39 10.34
C HIS A 194 -16.56 -7.93 11.14
N LEU A 195 -15.59 -7.30 10.48
CA LEU A 195 -14.41 -6.71 11.11
C LEU A 195 -14.69 -5.34 11.77
N GLY A 196 -15.87 -4.77 11.59
CA GLY A 196 -16.26 -3.46 12.09
C GLY A 196 -15.69 -2.30 11.26
N THR A 197 -15.52 -2.51 9.96
CA THR A 197 -15.01 -1.52 9.02
C THR A 197 -15.89 -1.46 7.74
N GLN A 198 -15.38 -0.81 6.69
CA GLN A 198 -16.08 -0.62 5.41
C GLN A 198 -15.20 -1.04 4.23
N VAL A 199 -15.81 -1.27 3.07
CA VAL A 199 -15.11 -1.28 1.80
C VAL A 199 -15.11 0.15 1.23
N VAL A 200 -13.93 0.67 0.90
CA VAL A 200 -13.77 2.05 0.37
C VAL A 200 -13.84 2.11 -1.15
N GLY A 201 -13.71 0.97 -1.81
CA GLY A 201 -13.87 0.85 -3.26
C GLY A 201 -13.39 -0.50 -3.78
N PHE A 202 -13.73 -0.76 -5.04
CA PHE A 202 -13.34 -1.99 -5.74
C PHE A 202 -12.48 -1.67 -6.96
N ILE A 203 -11.47 -2.50 -7.18
CA ILE A 203 -10.62 -2.49 -8.37
C ILE A 203 -11.02 -3.72 -9.17
N PRO A 204 -11.55 -3.57 -10.39
CA PRO A 204 -11.95 -4.70 -11.21
C PRO A 204 -10.74 -5.51 -11.67
N TYR A 205 -10.93 -6.80 -11.87
CA TYR A 205 -9.96 -7.60 -12.61
C TYR A 205 -9.82 -7.07 -14.03
N SER A 206 -8.59 -6.93 -14.52
CA SER A 206 -8.36 -6.42 -15.88
C SER A 206 -7.02 -6.84 -16.45
N GLU A 207 -7.03 -7.34 -17.69
CA GLU A 207 -5.81 -7.62 -18.45
C GLU A 207 -5.02 -6.35 -18.77
N LYS A 208 -5.68 -5.18 -18.88
CA LYS A 208 -5.00 -3.89 -19.09
C LYS A 208 -4.06 -3.55 -17.94
N ILE A 209 -4.48 -3.85 -16.69
CA ILE A 209 -3.63 -3.65 -15.50
C ILE A 209 -2.37 -4.51 -15.59
N LYS A 210 -2.51 -5.77 -16.04
CA LYS A 210 -1.36 -6.67 -16.25
C LYS A 210 -0.45 -6.16 -17.38
N GLU A 211 -1.03 -5.69 -18.48
CA GLU A 211 -0.27 -5.12 -19.59
C GLU A 211 0.53 -3.90 -19.14
N CYS A 212 -0.08 -2.98 -18.39
CA CYS A 212 0.60 -1.81 -17.82
C CYS A 212 1.78 -2.23 -16.94
N SER A 213 1.56 -3.24 -16.09
CA SER A 213 2.62 -3.80 -15.25
C SER A 213 3.77 -4.35 -16.09
N GLY A 214 3.49 -5.07 -17.18
CA GLY A 214 4.51 -5.56 -18.10
C GLY A 214 5.30 -4.45 -18.79
N LYS A 215 4.64 -3.33 -19.10
CA LYS A 215 5.25 -2.15 -19.74
C LYS A 215 5.91 -1.17 -18.77
N GLY A 216 5.74 -1.36 -17.46
CA GLY A 216 6.34 -0.51 -16.44
C GLY A 216 5.69 0.88 -16.30
N VAL A 217 4.40 1.00 -16.62
CA VAL A 217 3.63 2.26 -16.52
C VAL A 217 2.29 2.00 -15.85
N THR A 218 1.57 3.05 -15.44
CA THR A 218 0.22 2.92 -14.89
C THR A 218 -0.84 2.91 -16.01
N LEU A 219 -2.08 2.59 -15.66
CA LEU A 219 -3.23 2.70 -16.56
C LEU A 219 -3.41 4.11 -17.11
N PHE A 220 -3.02 5.12 -16.35
CA PHE A 220 -3.22 6.52 -16.70
C PHE A 220 -2.44 6.92 -17.93
N GLN A 221 -1.28 6.25 -18.22
CA GLN A 221 -0.49 6.46 -19.42
C GLN A 221 -1.02 5.70 -20.64
N LEU A 222 -1.48 4.44 -20.45
CA LEU A 222 -1.87 3.59 -21.59
C LEU A 222 -3.37 3.63 -21.88
N TYR A 223 -4.19 3.77 -20.86
CA TYR A 223 -5.65 3.63 -20.96
C TYR A 223 -6.38 4.70 -20.12
N PRO A 224 -6.08 6.02 -20.31
CA PRO A 224 -6.54 7.10 -19.42
C PRO A 224 -8.07 7.20 -19.31
N GLU A 225 -8.80 6.79 -20.35
CA GLU A 225 -10.27 6.82 -20.41
C GLU A 225 -10.93 5.48 -20.05
N SER A 226 -10.14 4.50 -19.58
CA SER A 226 -10.70 3.20 -19.25
C SER A 226 -11.54 3.23 -17.96
N PRO A 227 -12.54 2.35 -17.82
CA PRO A 227 -13.30 2.22 -16.58
C PRO A 227 -12.43 1.92 -15.37
N GLU A 228 -11.34 1.18 -15.57
CA GLU A 228 -10.37 0.86 -14.53
C GLU A 228 -9.67 2.12 -14.00
N CYS A 229 -9.31 3.07 -14.89
CA CYS A 229 -8.82 4.39 -14.46
C CYS A 229 -9.87 5.14 -13.65
N GLY A 230 -11.14 5.07 -14.07
CA GLY A 230 -12.27 5.61 -13.32
C GLY A 230 -12.35 5.03 -11.90
N ALA A 231 -12.19 3.71 -11.76
CA ALA A 231 -12.18 3.03 -10.46
C ALA A 231 -11.05 3.56 -9.54
N PHE A 232 -9.83 3.73 -10.07
CA PHE A 232 -8.71 4.29 -9.28
C PHE A 232 -8.91 5.77 -8.92
N ARG A 233 -9.49 6.58 -9.80
CA ARG A 233 -9.86 7.98 -9.50
C ARG A 233 -10.88 8.03 -8.37
N SER A 234 -11.96 7.26 -8.45
CA SER A 234 -13.00 7.18 -7.40
C SER A 234 -12.43 6.64 -6.09
N LEU A 235 -11.58 5.62 -6.15
CA LEU A 235 -10.92 5.06 -4.98
C LEU A 235 -10.02 6.09 -4.28
N SER A 236 -9.18 6.81 -5.04
CA SER A 236 -8.30 7.85 -4.49
C SER A 236 -9.12 8.99 -3.84
N GLU A 237 -10.27 9.33 -4.43
CA GLU A 237 -11.18 10.30 -3.86
C GLU A 237 -11.82 9.80 -2.56
N SER A 238 -12.27 8.54 -2.54
CA SER A 238 -12.82 7.90 -1.34
C SER A 238 -11.79 7.86 -0.20
N ILE A 239 -10.53 7.53 -0.50
CA ILE A 239 -9.44 7.53 0.48
C ILE A 239 -9.18 8.95 0.99
N TRP A 240 -9.00 9.94 0.11
CA TRP A 240 -8.71 11.32 0.50
C TRP A 240 -9.82 11.97 1.34
N ASN A 241 -11.06 11.67 1.03
CA ASN A 241 -12.22 12.20 1.72
C ASN A 241 -12.70 11.32 2.88
N ASN A 242 -12.04 10.19 3.16
CA ASN A 242 -12.45 9.31 4.25
C ASN A 242 -12.41 10.04 5.59
N ARG A 243 -13.43 9.82 6.40
CA ARG A 243 -13.52 10.32 7.79
C ARG A 243 -14.03 9.23 8.73
N THR A 244 -14.13 8.00 8.20
CA THR A 244 -14.61 6.84 8.95
C THR A 244 -13.44 5.92 9.19
N TYR A 245 -13.06 5.79 10.45
CA TYR A 245 -11.94 4.98 10.89
C TYR A 245 -12.39 4.04 12.01
N ALA A 246 -11.77 2.88 12.08
CA ALA A 246 -12.10 1.87 13.07
C ALA A 246 -10.86 1.24 13.70
N VAL A 247 -11.02 0.77 14.94
CA VAL A 247 -10.14 -0.24 15.50
C VAL A 247 -10.80 -1.59 15.19
N PRO A 248 -10.28 -2.34 14.20
CA PRO A 248 -10.98 -3.50 13.69
C PRO A 248 -10.94 -4.69 14.64
N SER A 249 -11.93 -5.58 14.53
CA SER A 249 -11.84 -6.93 15.07
C SER A 249 -10.99 -7.83 14.16
N SER A 250 -10.77 -9.09 14.58
CA SER A 250 -10.09 -10.09 13.75
C SER A 250 -10.73 -11.46 13.96
N MET A 251 -10.64 -12.33 12.96
CA MET A 251 -11.16 -13.69 13.01
C MET A 251 -10.02 -14.70 13.14
N SER A 252 -10.27 -15.80 13.88
CA SER A 252 -9.39 -16.98 13.78
C SER A 252 -9.57 -17.64 12.40
N PHE A 253 -8.58 -18.42 11.95
CA PHE A 253 -8.73 -19.16 10.68
C PHE A 253 -9.96 -20.07 10.68
N LYS A 254 -10.24 -20.72 11.81
CA LYS A 254 -11.40 -21.63 11.97
C LYS A 254 -12.73 -20.87 11.79
N ASP A 255 -12.86 -19.72 12.46
CA ASP A 255 -14.09 -18.93 12.40
C ASP A 255 -14.27 -18.31 11.01
N LEU A 256 -13.18 -17.81 10.41
CA LEU A 256 -13.17 -17.28 9.06
C LEU A 256 -13.56 -18.36 8.02
N HIS A 257 -13.01 -19.58 8.13
CA HIS A 257 -13.33 -20.66 7.21
C HIS A 257 -14.82 -21.05 7.29
N GLN A 258 -15.37 -21.12 8.50
CA GLN A 258 -16.80 -21.40 8.70
C GLN A 258 -17.67 -20.28 8.13
N TRP A 259 -17.33 -19.03 8.42
CA TRP A 259 -18.03 -17.86 7.92
C TRP A 259 -17.98 -17.78 6.38
N TRP A 260 -16.80 -17.97 5.78
CA TRP A 260 -16.59 -17.88 4.33
C TRP A 260 -17.36 -18.95 3.55
N SER A 261 -17.47 -20.16 4.10
CA SER A 261 -18.27 -21.22 3.52
C SER A 261 -19.74 -20.86 3.44
N GLN A 262 -20.27 -20.16 4.45
CA GLN A 262 -21.66 -19.67 4.49
C GLN A 262 -21.87 -18.44 3.60
N ALA A 263 -20.90 -17.52 3.54
CA ALA A 263 -20.99 -16.30 2.75
C ALA A 263 -21.06 -16.55 1.23
N LYS A 264 -20.66 -17.71 0.77
CA LYS A 264 -20.77 -18.14 -0.65
C LYS A 264 -22.10 -18.78 -1.00
N GLU A 265 -22.87 -19.23 -0.01
CA GLU A 265 -24.19 -19.80 -0.29
C GLU A 265 -25.15 -18.70 -0.72
N PRO A 266 -25.98 -18.92 -1.75
CA PRO A 266 -27.02 -17.99 -2.11
C PRO A 266 -28.02 -17.87 -0.95
N ASP A 267 -28.48 -16.64 -0.64
CA ASP A 267 -29.45 -16.37 0.40
C ASP A 267 -30.64 -17.33 0.32
N GLY A 268 -30.77 -18.18 1.32
CA GLY A 268 -31.98 -18.91 1.65
C GLY A 268 -32.34 -20.11 0.79
N ARG A 269 -31.83 -21.27 1.18
CA ARG A 269 -32.70 -22.46 1.21
C ARG A 269 -32.65 -23.07 2.60
#